data_60787c19730c75e2cb5d5fc13375695a
#
_entry.id   60787c19730c75e2cb5d5fc13375695a
#
_cell.length_a   1.000
_cell.length_b   1.000
_cell.length_c   1.000
_cell.angle_alpha   90.00
_cell.angle_beta   90.00
_cell.angle_gamma   90.00
#
_symmetry.space_group_name_H-M   'P 1'
#
loop_
_entity.id
_entity.type
_entity.pdbx_description
1 polymer ?
#
loop_
_entity_poly.entity_id
_entity_poly.type
_entity_poly.pdbx_seq_one_letter_code
_entity_poly.pdbx_strand_id
1 'polypeptide(L)'
;MAADTPSPLDRARSKAYWRLLPLLFVSYMIAYVDRQNVAVAKLTMTRDLPNFDNAVIGFGAGIFFLGYFLLEIPGTLMVERWSARKWICRIMITWGIMAGLTALVKTPMQFYVVRFFLGLAEAGFFPGVVVYLTHWFPSRDRGRALATFLIATPFAQIISPKISNWLLAIGHGPENPPVLGMVGWQWVYVFWAVPAVVLGVLVYFCR
;
A
#
# COMPACT_ATOMS: atom_id res chain seq x y z
N MET A 1 -20.52 -40.81 -18.68
CA MET A 1 -20.00 -39.89 -17.68
C MET A 1 -20.60 -38.51 -17.97
N ALA A 2 -21.64 -38.11 -17.24
CA ALA A 2 -22.20 -36.78 -17.37
C ALA A 2 -21.16 -35.80 -16.77
N ALA A 3 -20.70 -34.84 -17.56
CA ALA A 3 -19.85 -33.79 -17.06
C ALA A 3 -20.62 -33.01 -15.99
N ASP A 4 -20.16 -33.10 -14.74
CA ASP A 4 -20.76 -32.40 -13.61
C ASP A 4 -20.68 -30.89 -13.90
N THR A 5 -21.80 -30.31 -14.30
CA THR A 5 -21.86 -28.86 -14.54
C THR A 5 -21.62 -28.15 -13.20
N PRO A 6 -20.59 -27.27 -13.09
CA PRO A 6 -20.23 -26.62 -11.82
C PRO A 6 -21.42 -25.88 -11.23
N SER A 7 -21.68 -26.10 -9.96
CA SER A 7 -22.81 -25.51 -9.24
C SER A 7 -22.76 -23.98 -9.32
N PRO A 8 -23.88 -23.26 -9.16
CA PRO A 8 -23.86 -21.78 -9.10
C PRO A 8 -22.90 -21.23 -8.05
N LEU A 9 -22.72 -21.95 -6.94
CA LEU A 9 -21.77 -21.60 -5.86
C LEU A 9 -20.31 -21.75 -6.31
N ASP A 10 -19.99 -22.84 -7.05
CA ASP A 10 -18.63 -23.05 -7.58
C ASP A 10 -18.26 -22.01 -8.62
N ARG A 11 -19.21 -21.58 -9.45
CA ARG A 11 -19.02 -20.50 -10.41
C ARG A 11 -18.79 -19.15 -9.72
N ALA A 12 -19.57 -18.81 -8.68
CA ALA A 12 -19.39 -17.59 -7.90
C ALA A 12 -18.04 -17.58 -7.19
N ARG A 13 -17.65 -18.71 -6.61
CA ARG A 13 -16.37 -18.92 -5.94
C ARG A 13 -15.19 -18.76 -6.91
N SER A 14 -15.23 -19.38 -8.07
CA SER A 14 -14.21 -19.23 -9.11
C SER A 14 -14.07 -17.77 -9.55
N LYS A 15 -15.19 -17.07 -9.76
CA LYS A 15 -15.15 -15.62 -10.08
C LYS A 15 -14.51 -14.80 -8.97
N ALA A 16 -14.81 -15.09 -7.70
CA ALA A 16 -14.20 -14.41 -6.55
C ALA A 16 -12.67 -14.64 -6.53
N TYR A 17 -12.21 -15.88 -6.75
CA TYR A 17 -10.78 -16.18 -6.81
C TYR A 17 -10.05 -15.38 -7.89
N TRP A 18 -10.59 -15.36 -9.11
CA TRP A 18 -9.90 -14.74 -10.24
C TRP A 18 -10.08 -13.23 -10.37
N ARG A 19 -11.08 -12.64 -9.72
CA ARG A 19 -11.33 -11.19 -9.77
C ARG A 19 -10.85 -10.46 -8.52
N LEU A 20 -11.12 -11.02 -7.34
CA LEU A 20 -10.82 -10.33 -6.07
C LEU A 20 -9.39 -10.59 -5.62
N LEU A 21 -8.90 -11.84 -5.62
CA LEU A 21 -7.59 -12.14 -5.07
C LEU A 21 -6.44 -11.46 -5.82
N PRO A 22 -6.38 -11.42 -7.16
CA PRO A 22 -5.30 -10.70 -7.83
C PRO A 22 -5.29 -9.21 -7.50
N LEU A 23 -6.45 -8.59 -7.43
CA LEU A 23 -6.57 -7.17 -7.09
C LEU A 23 -6.11 -6.89 -5.66
N LEU A 24 -6.58 -7.70 -4.69
CA LEU A 24 -6.15 -7.58 -3.29
C LEU A 24 -4.68 -7.92 -3.10
N PHE A 25 -4.16 -8.90 -3.83
CA PHE A 25 -2.74 -9.26 -3.84
C PHE A 25 -1.87 -8.08 -4.27
N VAL A 26 -2.19 -7.46 -5.42
CA VAL A 26 -1.43 -6.30 -5.92
C VAL A 26 -1.59 -5.11 -4.98
N SER A 27 -2.79 -4.88 -4.44
CA SER A 27 -3.03 -3.82 -3.46
C SER A 27 -2.17 -3.99 -2.20
N TYR A 28 -2.08 -5.21 -1.68
CA TYR A 28 -1.25 -5.49 -0.50
C TYR A 28 0.25 -5.43 -0.81
N MET A 29 0.64 -5.87 -2.00
CA MET A 29 2.02 -5.72 -2.46
C MET A 29 2.45 -4.23 -2.45
N ILE A 30 1.62 -3.34 -2.98
CA ILE A 30 1.90 -1.90 -3.01
C ILE A 30 1.88 -1.32 -1.59
N ALA A 31 0.93 -1.73 -0.73
CA ALA A 31 0.90 -1.32 0.68
C ALA A 31 2.19 -1.68 1.40
N TYR A 32 2.68 -2.88 1.18
CA TYR A 32 3.92 -3.34 1.78
C TYR A 32 5.14 -2.58 1.25
N VAL A 33 5.18 -2.29 -0.05
CA VAL A 33 6.24 -1.47 -0.67
C VAL A 33 6.27 -0.09 -0.06
N ASP A 34 5.12 0.56 0.12
CA ASP A 34 5.05 1.92 0.66
C ASP A 34 5.66 2.01 2.08
N ARG A 35 5.42 1.00 2.91
CA ARG A 35 6.05 0.90 4.23
C ARG A 35 7.59 0.78 4.14
N GLN A 36 8.11 0.14 3.10
CA GLN A 36 9.54 -0.02 2.86
C GLN A 36 10.18 1.22 2.21
N ASN A 37 9.38 2.05 1.54
CA ASN A 37 9.86 3.23 0.82
C ASN A 37 10.68 4.19 1.69
N VAL A 38 10.34 4.32 2.99
CA VAL A 38 11.12 5.15 3.93
C VAL A 38 12.55 4.66 4.07
N ALA A 39 12.74 3.34 4.19
CA ALA A 39 14.07 2.75 4.32
C ALA A 39 14.91 2.93 3.05
N VAL A 40 14.27 2.89 1.89
CA VAL A 40 14.92 3.08 0.59
C VAL A 40 15.17 4.57 0.34
N ALA A 41 14.18 5.43 0.51
CA ALA A 41 14.29 6.88 0.32
C ALA A 41 15.35 7.52 1.23
N LYS A 42 15.52 7.01 2.45
CA LYS A 42 16.54 7.43 3.40
C LYS A 42 17.94 7.52 2.78
N LEU A 43 18.27 6.63 1.85
CA LEU A 43 19.62 6.55 1.25
C LEU A 43 20.04 7.85 0.55
N THR A 44 19.09 8.59 -0.01
CA THR A 44 19.34 9.86 -0.68
C THR A 44 18.68 11.06 0.02
N MET A 45 17.53 10.86 0.67
CA MET A 45 16.80 11.91 1.37
C MET A 45 17.63 12.60 2.46
N THR A 46 18.45 11.85 3.21
CA THR A 46 19.35 12.41 4.23
C THR A 46 20.49 13.25 3.65
N ARG A 47 20.80 13.06 2.35
CA ARG A 47 21.79 13.86 1.63
C ARG A 47 21.16 15.12 1.05
N ASP A 48 19.96 14.99 0.51
CA ASP A 48 19.30 16.04 -0.27
C ASP A 48 18.57 17.07 0.61
N LEU A 49 18.16 16.68 1.81
CA LEU A 49 17.42 17.55 2.72
C LEU A 49 18.26 17.96 3.93
N PRO A 50 18.41 19.26 4.19
CA PRO A 50 19.07 19.73 5.39
C PRO A 50 18.27 19.30 6.63
N ASN A 51 18.97 18.97 7.71
CA ASN A 51 18.40 18.51 8.99
C ASN A 51 17.63 17.16 8.93
N PHE A 52 17.79 16.37 7.88
CA PHE A 52 17.31 14.99 7.83
C PHE A 52 18.45 14.04 8.16
N ASP A 53 18.42 13.51 9.35
CA ASP A 53 19.34 12.48 9.82
C ASP A 53 18.62 11.15 10.07
N ASN A 54 19.36 10.16 10.54
CA ASN A 54 18.82 8.85 10.86
C ASN A 54 17.78 8.89 11.99
N ALA A 55 17.90 9.82 12.92
CA ALA A 55 16.98 10.00 14.04
C ALA A 55 15.64 10.55 13.54
N VAL A 56 15.67 11.57 12.67
CA VAL A 56 14.47 12.14 12.03
C VAL A 56 13.71 11.07 11.24
N ILE A 57 14.42 10.30 10.43
CA ILE A 57 13.78 9.22 9.64
C ILE A 57 13.21 8.13 10.56
N GLY A 58 13.96 7.71 11.58
CA GLY A 58 13.49 6.70 12.54
C GLY A 58 12.28 7.17 13.34
N PHE A 59 12.28 8.43 13.81
CA PHE A 59 11.14 9.00 14.52
C PHE A 59 9.90 9.13 13.63
N GLY A 60 10.08 9.56 12.37
CA GLY A 60 8.98 9.62 11.40
C GLY A 60 8.39 8.24 11.08
N ALA A 61 9.22 7.19 11.05
CA ALA A 61 8.75 5.81 10.95
C ALA A 61 7.93 5.41 12.18
N GLY A 62 8.36 5.80 13.40
CA GLY A 62 7.61 5.57 14.63
C GLY A 62 6.26 6.28 14.68
N ILE A 63 6.22 7.55 14.27
CA ILE A 63 4.98 8.35 14.19
C ILE A 63 3.96 7.72 13.23
N PHE A 64 4.40 7.14 12.12
CA PHE A 64 3.52 6.38 11.23
C PHE A 64 2.78 5.28 12.00
N PHE A 65 3.50 4.47 12.78
CA PHE A 65 2.87 3.40 13.56
C PHE A 65 1.94 3.92 14.66
N LEU A 66 2.22 5.08 15.23
CA LEU A 66 1.30 5.73 16.17
C LEU A 66 -0.05 6.07 15.48
N GLY A 67 0.01 6.70 14.31
CA GLY A 67 -1.18 6.99 13.53
C GLY A 67 -1.92 5.71 13.11
N TYR A 68 -1.19 4.70 12.66
CA TYR A 68 -1.74 3.40 12.29
C TYR A 68 -2.50 2.75 13.45
N PHE A 69 -1.88 2.66 14.62
CA PHE A 69 -2.47 2.06 15.82
C PHE A 69 -3.77 2.76 16.27
N LEU A 70 -3.82 4.09 16.20
CA LEU A 70 -5.00 4.86 16.63
C LEU A 70 -6.26 4.52 15.83
N LEU A 71 -6.13 4.25 14.53
CA LEU A 71 -7.27 3.96 13.67
C LEU A 71 -7.42 2.48 13.28
N GLU A 72 -6.56 1.58 13.71
CA GLU A 72 -6.63 0.16 13.34
C GLU A 72 -7.94 -0.48 13.83
N ILE A 73 -8.27 -0.33 15.12
CA ILE A 73 -9.51 -0.88 15.69
C ILE A 73 -10.76 -0.15 15.16
N PRO A 74 -10.86 1.20 15.21
CA PRO A 74 -12.00 1.90 14.63
C PRO A 74 -12.17 1.63 13.13
N GLY A 75 -11.08 1.52 12.40
CA GLY A 75 -11.08 1.23 10.96
C GLY A 75 -11.66 -0.15 10.65
N THR A 76 -11.33 -1.16 11.45
CA THR A 76 -11.87 -2.52 11.29
C THR A 76 -13.38 -2.55 11.55
N LEU A 77 -13.87 -1.86 12.59
CA LEU A 77 -15.29 -1.74 12.88
C LEU A 77 -16.07 -1.04 11.75
N MET A 78 -15.45 -0.08 11.07
CA MET A 78 -16.06 0.59 9.92
C MET A 78 -16.19 -0.33 8.70
N VAL A 79 -15.29 -1.29 8.50
CA VAL A 79 -15.42 -2.31 7.45
C VAL A 79 -16.71 -3.12 7.62
N GLU A 80 -17.03 -3.51 8.84
CA GLU A 80 -18.23 -4.29 9.14
C GLU A 80 -19.53 -3.48 9.01
N ARG A 81 -19.51 -2.22 9.46
CA ARG A 81 -20.69 -1.33 9.46
C ARG A 81 -21.01 -0.76 8.07
N TRP A 82 -19.96 -0.47 7.28
CA TRP A 82 -20.11 0.07 5.94
C TRP A 82 -19.94 -1.05 4.91
N SER A 83 -19.61 -0.72 3.68
CA SER A 83 -19.22 -1.69 2.67
C SER A 83 -17.70 -1.86 2.72
N ALA A 84 -17.22 -3.09 2.93
CA ALA A 84 -15.78 -3.39 2.92
C ALA A 84 -15.09 -2.84 1.66
N ARG A 85 -15.74 -2.96 0.49
CA ARG A 85 -15.26 -2.42 -0.78
C ARG A 85 -15.08 -0.90 -0.74
N LYS A 86 -16.07 -0.16 -0.27
CA LYS A 86 -15.99 1.32 -0.18
C LYS A 86 -14.92 1.75 0.82
N TRP A 87 -14.79 1.01 1.90
CA TRP A 87 -13.79 1.29 2.93
C TRP A 87 -12.37 1.04 2.43
N ILE A 88 -12.10 -0.10 1.78
CA ILE A 88 -10.80 -0.40 1.16
C ILE A 88 -10.45 0.62 0.07
N CYS A 89 -11.42 0.97 -0.80
CA CYS A 89 -11.24 2.03 -1.80
C CYS A 89 -10.81 3.36 -1.15
N ARG A 90 -11.53 3.80 -0.12
CA ARG A 90 -11.21 5.03 0.60
C ARG A 90 -9.79 4.96 1.20
N ILE A 91 -9.44 3.85 1.87
CA ILE A 91 -8.09 3.67 2.44
C ILE A 91 -7.04 3.82 1.35
N MET A 92 -7.16 3.11 0.24
CA MET A 92 -6.17 3.10 -0.83
C MET A 92 -5.99 4.48 -1.48
N ILE A 93 -7.08 5.22 -1.70
CA ILE A 93 -7.01 6.57 -2.27
C ILE A 93 -6.37 7.54 -1.29
N THR A 94 -6.84 7.58 -0.03
CA THR A 94 -6.30 8.50 0.97
C THR A 94 -4.85 8.20 1.31
N TRP A 95 -4.50 6.94 1.43
CA TRP A 95 -3.13 6.50 1.65
C TRP A 95 -2.23 6.87 0.45
N GLY A 96 -2.64 6.57 -0.80
CA GLY A 96 -1.87 6.93 -1.99
C GLY A 96 -1.61 8.44 -2.10
N ILE A 97 -2.60 9.29 -1.76
CA ILE A 97 -2.44 10.74 -1.69
C ILE A 97 -1.40 11.12 -0.62
N MET A 98 -1.49 10.57 0.59
CA MET A 98 -0.55 10.87 1.68
C MET A 98 0.87 10.39 1.35
N ALA A 99 1.01 9.21 0.72
CA ALA A 99 2.30 8.71 0.25
C ALA A 99 2.91 9.66 -0.79
N GLY A 100 2.12 10.11 -1.77
CA GLY A 100 2.56 11.11 -2.75
C GLY A 100 2.96 12.45 -2.13
N LEU A 101 2.24 12.92 -1.11
CA LEU A 101 2.58 14.14 -0.38
C LEU A 101 3.92 14.05 0.36
N THR A 102 4.37 12.83 0.71
CA THR A 102 5.71 12.64 1.29
C THR A 102 6.81 13.12 0.34
N ALA A 103 6.60 13.06 -0.98
CA ALA A 103 7.56 13.57 -1.96
C ALA A 103 7.76 15.10 -1.91
N LEU A 104 6.84 15.83 -1.29
CA LEU A 104 6.86 17.29 -1.23
C LEU A 104 7.43 17.85 0.09
N VAL A 105 7.79 17.00 1.04
CA VAL A 105 8.32 17.43 2.35
C VAL A 105 9.69 18.07 2.20
N LYS A 106 9.91 19.14 2.96
CA LYS A 106 11.17 19.90 3.00
C LYS A 106 11.74 20.01 4.42
N THR A 107 10.91 19.79 5.43
CA THR A 107 11.32 19.93 6.84
C THR A 107 10.96 18.67 7.63
N PRO A 108 11.69 18.35 8.72
CA PRO A 108 11.37 17.23 9.59
C PRO A 108 9.93 17.28 10.12
N MET A 109 9.43 18.46 10.47
CA MET A 109 8.05 18.60 10.97
C MET A 109 7.00 18.23 9.93
N GLN A 110 7.18 18.69 8.67
CA GLN A 110 6.30 18.28 7.57
C GLN A 110 6.32 16.78 7.37
N PHE A 111 7.51 16.17 7.43
CA PHE A 111 7.66 14.72 7.33
C PHE A 111 6.88 13.99 8.43
N TYR A 112 7.00 14.41 9.69
CA TYR A 112 6.28 13.81 10.81
C TYR A 112 4.77 13.91 10.65
N VAL A 113 4.27 15.08 10.26
CA VAL A 113 2.83 15.31 10.04
C VAL A 113 2.31 14.41 8.92
N VAL A 114 2.99 14.36 7.78
CA VAL A 114 2.58 13.52 6.66
C VAL A 114 2.65 12.04 7.03
N ARG A 115 3.69 11.59 7.75
CA ARG A 115 3.83 10.20 8.23
C ARG A 115 2.74 9.81 9.21
N PHE A 116 2.34 10.70 10.10
CA PHE A 116 1.22 10.46 11.01
C PHE A 116 -0.10 10.24 10.25
N PHE A 117 -0.43 11.16 9.35
CA PHE A 117 -1.65 11.03 8.53
C PHE A 117 -1.61 9.85 7.56
N LEU A 118 -0.44 9.50 7.05
CA LEU A 118 -0.24 8.29 6.25
C LEU A 118 -0.58 7.04 7.08
N GLY A 119 -0.11 6.96 8.32
CA GLY A 119 -0.46 5.87 9.24
C GLY A 119 -1.96 5.79 9.50
N LEU A 120 -2.63 6.93 9.78
CA LEU A 120 -4.08 7.00 9.91
C LEU A 120 -4.81 6.54 8.63
N ALA A 121 -4.33 6.95 7.46
CA ALA A 121 -4.95 6.64 6.17
C ALA A 121 -4.86 5.14 5.84
N GLU A 122 -3.73 4.48 6.16
CA GLU A 122 -3.49 3.06 5.89
C GLU A 122 -4.13 2.13 6.94
N ALA A 123 -4.43 2.66 8.13
CA ALA A 123 -5.00 1.88 9.21
C ALA A 123 -6.29 1.16 8.82
N GLY A 124 -6.43 -0.08 9.26
CA GLY A 124 -7.59 -0.92 8.96
C GLY A 124 -7.57 -1.59 7.59
N PHE A 125 -6.53 -1.38 6.76
CA PHE A 125 -6.44 -2.05 5.45
C PHE A 125 -6.31 -3.57 5.60
N PHE A 126 -5.31 -4.04 6.32
CA PHE A 126 -5.06 -5.47 6.49
C PHE A 126 -6.23 -6.19 7.16
N PRO A 127 -6.71 -5.79 8.36
CA PRO A 127 -7.85 -6.43 8.97
C PRO A 127 -9.13 -6.27 8.14
N GLY A 128 -9.28 -5.16 7.44
CA GLY A 128 -10.40 -4.94 6.52
C GLY A 128 -10.42 -5.92 5.35
N VAL A 129 -9.27 -6.24 4.77
CA VAL A 129 -9.17 -7.28 3.73
C VAL A 129 -9.45 -8.66 4.31
N VAL A 130 -8.96 -8.98 5.51
CA VAL A 130 -9.25 -10.25 6.17
C VAL A 130 -10.76 -10.41 6.37
N VAL A 131 -11.45 -9.42 6.92
CA VAL A 131 -12.91 -9.41 7.07
C VAL A 131 -13.58 -9.56 5.70
N TYR A 132 -13.14 -8.83 4.69
CA TYR A 132 -13.70 -8.94 3.33
C TYR A 132 -13.58 -10.35 2.75
N LEU A 133 -12.43 -10.99 2.91
CA LEU A 133 -12.22 -12.38 2.47
C LEU A 133 -13.14 -13.37 3.20
N THR A 134 -13.45 -13.12 4.48
CA THR A 134 -14.38 -14.00 5.22
C THR A 134 -15.81 -13.95 4.69
N HIS A 135 -16.23 -12.84 4.08
CA HIS A 135 -17.55 -12.74 3.46
C HIS A 135 -17.66 -13.45 2.10
N TRP A 136 -16.55 -13.54 1.35
CA TRP A 136 -16.53 -14.13 0.02
C TRP A 136 -16.13 -15.60 0.00
N PHE A 137 -15.37 -16.05 0.99
CA PHE A 137 -14.86 -17.42 1.02
C PHE A 137 -15.40 -18.22 2.19
N PRO A 138 -15.94 -19.44 1.95
CA PRO A 138 -16.34 -20.36 3.01
C PRO A 138 -15.12 -20.75 3.85
N SER A 139 -15.35 -21.18 5.11
CA SER A 139 -14.30 -21.51 6.10
C SER A 139 -13.21 -22.44 5.54
N ARG A 140 -13.61 -23.38 4.68
CA ARG A 140 -12.71 -24.33 4.02
C ARG A 140 -11.64 -23.66 3.14
N ASP A 141 -11.95 -22.52 2.52
CA ASP A 141 -11.11 -21.86 1.53
C ASP A 141 -10.44 -20.60 2.05
N ARG A 142 -10.88 -20.08 3.21
CA ARG A 142 -10.34 -18.84 3.79
C ARG A 142 -8.83 -18.89 4.01
N GLY A 143 -8.32 -20.02 4.52
CA GLY A 143 -6.89 -20.21 4.73
C GLY A 143 -6.09 -20.12 3.44
N ARG A 144 -6.60 -20.70 2.35
CA ARG A 144 -5.95 -20.62 1.02
C ARG A 144 -6.01 -19.21 0.43
N ALA A 145 -7.16 -18.55 0.54
CA ALA A 145 -7.31 -17.17 0.08
C ALA A 145 -6.39 -16.21 0.84
N LEU A 146 -6.31 -16.33 2.17
CA LEU A 146 -5.43 -15.55 3.00
C LEU A 146 -3.95 -15.84 2.73
N ALA A 147 -3.57 -17.10 2.54
CA ALA A 147 -2.19 -17.46 2.17
C ALA A 147 -1.80 -16.83 0.82
N THR A 148 -2.70 -16.89 -0.19
CA THR A 148 -2.46 -16.26 -1.49
C THR A 148 -2.29 -14.74 -1.36
N PHE A 149 -3.06 -14.10 -0.49
CA PHE A 149 -2.94 -12.67 -0.20
C PHE A 149 -1.60 -12.35 0.48
N LEU A 150 -1.17 -13.13 1.46
CA LEU A 150 0.07 -12.91 2.21
C LEU A 150 1.35 -13.14 1.39
N ILE A 151 1.30 -13.99 0.35
CA ILE A 151 2.43 -14.18 -0.57
C ILE A 151 2.81 -12.88 -1.30
N ALA A 152 1.94 -11.87 -1.33
CA ALA A 152 2.28 -10.54 -1.86
C ALA A 152 3.50 -9.90 -1.17
N THR A 153 3.74 -10.18 0.12
CA THR A 153 4.87 -9.59 0.86
C THR A 153 6.25 -10.00 0.33
N PRO A 154 6.60 -11.28 0.14
CA PRO A 154 7.87 -11.65 -0.46
C PRO A 154 8.01 -11.14 -1.90
N PHE A 155 6.94 -11.09 -2.68
CA PHE A 155 6.98 -10.46 -4.02
C PHE A 155 7.33 -8.98 -3.93
N ALA A 156 6.72 -8.23 -3.01
CA ALA A 156 7.04 -6.84 -2.76
C ALA A 156 8.53 -6.64 -2.41
N GLN A 157 9.07 -7.49 -1.53
CA GLN A 157 10.47 -7.44 -1.12
C GLN A 157 11.48 -7.72 -2.24
N ILE A 158 11.10 -8.52 -3.24
CA ILE A 158 11.96 -8.81 -4.40
C ILE A 158 11.88 -7.68 -5.43
N ILE A 159 10.68 -7.16 -5.69
CA ILE A 159 10.41 -6.21 -6.78
C ILE A 159 10.77 -4.78 -6.37
N SER A 160 10.36 -4.36 -5.17
CA SER A 160 10.50 -2.98 -4.71
C SER A 160 11.94 -2.46 -4.72
N PRO A 161 12.95 -3.18 -4.19
CA PRO A 161 14.32 -2.65 -4.17
C PRO A 161 14.88 -2.41 -5.57
N LYS A 162 14.55 -3.27 -6.53
CA LYS A 162 15.04 -3.12 -7.92
C LYS A 162 14.49 -1.85 -8.57
N ILE A 163 13.18 -1.63 -8.47
CA ILE A 163 12.52 -0.45 -9.05
C ILE A 163 12.94 0.81 -8.29
N SER A 164 12.93 0.76 -6.96
CA SER A 164 13.25 1.92 -6.14
C SER A 164 14.72 2.35 -6.28
N ASN A 165 15.66 1.40 -6.39
CA ASN A 165 17.07 1.73 -6.64
C ASN A 165 17.27 2.39 -8.01
N TRP A 166 16.55 1.94 -9.04
CA TRP A 166 16.58 2.60 -10.35
C TRP A 166 16.03 4.04 -10.25
N LEU A 167 14.93 4.25 -9.53
CA LEU A 167 14.39 5.59 -9.29
C LEU A 167 15.33 6.48 -8.50
N LEU A 168 16.04 5.95 -7.50
CA LEU A 168 16.99 6.72 -6.69
C LEU A 168 18.17 7.28 -7.50
N ALA A 169 18.48 6.72 -8.66
CA ALA A 169 19.52 7.25 -9.55
C ALA A 169 19.14 8.61 -10.17
N ILE A 170 17.85 8.95 -10.24
CA ILE A 170 17.35 10.22 -10.81
C ILE A 170 17.84 11.40 -9.97
N GLY A 171 18.44 12.39 -10.60
CA GLY A 171 18.97 13.59 -9.93
C GLY A 171 20.32 13.39 -9.24
N HIS A 172 20.93 12.21 -9.39
CA HIS A 172 22.23 11.90 -8.80
C HIS A 172 23.24 11.53 -9.91
N GLY A 173 24.07 12.53 -10.26
CA GLY A 173 25.13 12.41 -11.26
C GLY A 173 24.83 13.14 -12.57
N PRO A 174 25.87 13.36 -13.39
CA PRO A 174 25.75 14.13 -14.62
C PRO A 174 24.90 13.43 -15.71
N GLU A 175 24.81 12.10 -15.65
CA GLU A 175 24.03 11.30 -16.60
C GLU A 175 22.55 11.18 -16.27
N ASN A 176 22.15 11.52 -15.04
CA ASN A 176 20.78 11.38 -14.56
C ASN A 176 20.27 12.69 -13.94
N PRO A 177 19.92 13.70 -14.74
CA PRO A 177 19.41 14.96 -14.21
C PRO A 177 18.08 14.79 -13.50
N PRO A 178 17.68 15.73 -12.61
CA PRO A 178 16.36 15.75 -12.00
C PRO A 178 15.26 15.75 -13.07
N VAL A 179 14.26 14.91 -12.91
CA VAL A 179 13.11 14.83 -13.83
C VAL A 179 11.95 15.63 -13.22
N LEU A 180 11.40 16.57 -13.96
CA LEU A 180 10.35 17.50 -13.49
C LEU A 180 10.77 18.28 -12.21
N GLY A 181 12.06 18.52 -12.01
CA GLY A 181 12.58 19.18 -10.82
C GLY A 181 12.57 18.32 -9.54
N MET A 182 12.25 17.02 -9.68
CA MET A 182 12.25 16.07 -8.57
C MET A 182 13.45 15.13 -8.64
N VAL A 183 13.99 14.80 -7.48
CA VAL A 183 15.10 13.85 -7.30
C VAL A 183 14.58 12.46 -6.96
N GLY A 184 15.46 11.46 -6.97
CA GLY A 184 15.12 10.05 -6.91
C GLY A 184 14.21 9.63 -5.76
N TRP A 185 14.48 10.08 -4.51
CA TRP A 185 13.64 9.71 -3.38
C TRP A 185 12.19 10.23 -3.50
N GLN A 186 12.00 11.39 -4.14
CA GLN A 186 10.66 11.93 -4.41
C GLN A 186 9.92 11.05 -5.43
N TRP A 187 10.63 10.62 -6.47
CA TRP A 187 10.09 9.69 -7.46
C TRP A 187 9.72 8.34 -6.86
N VAL A 188 10.44 7.82 -5.88
CA VAL A 188 10.06 6.59 -5.18
C VAL A 188 8.66 6.72 -4.56
N TYR A 189 8.36 7.83 -3.88
CA TYR A 189 7.04 8.04 -3.30
C TYR A 189 5.96 8.25 -4.36
N VAL A 190 6.19 9.10 -5.34
CA VAL A 190 5.22 9.38 -6.41
C VAL A 190 4.92 8.13 -7.23
N PHE A 191 5.95 7.38 -7.62
CA PHE A 191 5.80 6.18 -8.44
C PHE A 191 4.92 5.12 -7.77
N TRP A 192 5.08 4.88 -6.48
CA TRP A 192 4.28 3.90 -5.76
C TRP A 192 2.92 4.44 -5.29
N ALA A 193 2.76 5.75 -5.14
CA ALA A 193 1.49 6.39 -4.82
C ALA A 193 0.46 6.27 -5.95
N VAL A 194 0.89 6.43 -7.21
CA VAL A 194 -0.01 6.38 -8.37
C VAL A 194 -0.74 5.04 -8.49
N PRO A 195 -0.07 3.87 -8.49
CA PRO A 195 -0.75 2.58 -8.52
C PRO A 195 -1.70 2.38 -7.32
N ALA A 196 -1.37 2.89 -6.13
CA ALA A 196 -2.25 2.80 -4.97
C ALA A 196 -3.61 3.49 -5.22
N VAL A 197 -3.58 4.72 -5.74
CA VAL A 197 -4.80 5.46 -6.08
C VAL A 197 -5.58 4.76 -7.20
N VAL A 198 -4.90 4.35 -8.27
CA VAL A 198 -5.52 3.66 -9.41
C VAL A 198 -6.22 2.38 -8.97
N LEU A 199 -5.54 1.54 -8.17
CA LEU A 199 -6.13 0.31 -7.64
C LEU A 199 -7.27 0.60 -6.67
N GLY A 200 -7.17 1.65 -5.87
CA GLY A 200 -8.28 2.09 -5.01
C GLY A 200 -9.54 2.37 -5.81
N VAL A 201 -9.41 3.08 -6.94
CA VAL A 201 -10.52 3.34 -7.87
C VAL A 201 -11.01 2.02 -8.50
N LEU A 202 -10.12 1.14 -8.94
CA LEU A 202 -10.49 -0.16 -9.51
C LEU A 202 -11.25 -1.04 -8.51
N VAL A 203 -10.84 -1.07 -7.25
CA VAL A 203 -11.56 -1.79 -6.18
C VAL A 203 -13.01 -1.29 -6.06
N TYR A 204 -13.24 -0.01 -6.23
CA TYR A 204 -14.60 0.55 -6.18
C TYR A 204 -15.51 0.01 -7.29
N PHE A 205 -14.97 -0.18 -8.49
CA PHE A 205 -15.74 -0.69 -9.65
C PHE A 205 -15.83 -2.22 -9.74
N CYS A 206 -15.02 -2.97 -9.00
CA CYS A 206 -15.12 -4.43 -8.93
C CYS A 206 -16.44 -4.87 -8.26
N ARG A 207 -17.33 -5.42 -9.09
CA ARG A 207 -18.59 -6.08 -8.69
C ARG A 207 -18.48 -7.59 -8.80
#